data_f63b07f07b08788233b69c11ec70cc07
#
_entry.id   f63b07f07b08788233b69c11ec70cc07
#
_cell.length_a   1.000
_cell.length_b   1.000
_cell.length_c   1.000
_cell.angle_alpha   90.00
_cell.angle_beta   90.00
_cell.angle_gamma   90.00
#
_symmetry.space_group_name_H-M   'P 1'
#
loop_
_entity.id
_entity.type
_entity.pdbx_description
1 polymer ?
#
loop_
_entity_poly.entity_id
_entity_poly.type
_entity_poly.pdbx_seq_one_letter_code
_entity_poly.pdbx_strand_id
1 'polypeptide(L)'
;MRRAAIFGGACFSLPVVGAFSRFRLRIFILTAAVICALAAPQETPTVFRADTRLVVCHTTVVDNKTGHLVTDLPQSAFTVFENDVKQEIKVFKREDVPVSMGLVIDNSGSMRPKRASVESAALALVKDSNPEDEVFIVNFNDTPYIDNPHGKPFTSDIEEMKEALTRIDARGGTAMRDAVQESIDWMKKAHKDKKVLVLITDGVDNSSDEVANSLENVVRSARQSGVVIYCVGLLNEEIKRDALRARRELNALSEASGGETYYPKDVSEVDRIAHQVAHDIRNQYTIEYTPSNTAMDGTFRKIRVAVSAPGRLTPRTRTGYYATPDQAQPPRSGGASHLRP
;
A
#
# COMPACT_ATOMS: atom_id res chain seq x y z
N MET A 1 -13.70 68.04 26.48
CA MET A 1 -13.04 69.36 26.28
C MET A 1 -12.81 69.46 24.76
N ARG A 2 -13.60 70.28 24.11
CA ARG A 2 -13.25 71.55 23.41
C ARG A 2 -12.22 71.35 22.34
N ARG A 3 -12.32 71.76 21.11
CA ARG A 3 -13.18 72.67 20.28
C ARG A 3 -12.63 72.50 18.87
N ALA A 4 -13.44 72.36 17.87
CA ALA A 4 -14.03 73.49 17.08
C ALA A 4 -13.01 74.15 16.15
N ALA A 5 -13.27 74.03 14.89
CA ALA A 5 -13.83 74.97 13.94
C ALA A 5 -12.72 75.71 13.19
N ILE A 6 -12.79 76.19 11.98
CA ILE A 6 -13.80 76.98 11.26
C ILE A 6 -13.29 77.24 9.85
N PHE A 7 -14.15 77.25 8.82
CA PHE A 7 -14.36 78.20 7.72
C PHE A 7 -13.31 78.57 6.64
N GLY A 8 -13.82 78.57 5.44
CA GLY A 8 -13.58 79.53 4.38
C GLY A 8 -13.57 78.81 3.04
N GLY A 9 -14.46 78.93 2.18
CA GLY A 9 -15.34 79.99 1.72
C GLY A 9 -14.92 80.48 0.34
N ALA A 10 -15.88 80.43 -0.56
CA ALA A 10 -15.97 81.25 -1.78
C ALA A 10 -15.27 80.74 -3.02
N CYS A 11 -15.79 80.62 -4.11
CA CYS A 11 -16.73 81.31 -4.99
C CYS A 11 -16.33 81.10 -6.46
N PHE A 12 -17.32 80.75 -7.25
CA PHE A 12 -17.56 81.14 -8.65
C PHE A 12 -16.44 81.07 -9.71
N SER A 13 -16.67 80.19 -10.71
CA SER A 13 -17.09 80.67 -12.04
C SER A 13 -17.28 79.52 -13.05
N LEU A 14 -18.44 79.41 -13.55
CA LEU A 14 -18.72 78.83 -14.88
C LEU A 14 -18.18 79.82 -15.94
N PRO A 15 -17.61 79.32 -17.00
CA PRO A 15 -18.38 79.37 -18.25
C PRO A 15 -18.04 78.31 -19.29
N VAL A 16 -18.89 78.21 -20.22
CA VAL A 16 -18.77 77.93 -21.65
C VAL A 16 -18.81 76.47 -22.06
N VAL A 17 -20.00 76.15 -22.44
CA VAL A 17 -20.39 75.10 -23.37
C VAL A 17 -19.58 75.24 -24.70
N GLY A 18 -18.64 74.33 -24.88
CA GLY A 18 -17.99 74.13 -26.17
C GLY A 18 -18.53 72.88 -26.83
N ALA A 19 -19.14 73.03 -27.94
CA ALA A 19 -19.66 71.98 -28.82
C ALA A 19 -18.50 71.07 -29.30
N PHE A 20 -18.22 69.97 -28.61
CA PHE A 20 -17.33 68.94 -29.13
C PHE A 20 -18.15 67.77 -29.69
N SER A 21 -18.25 67.88 -30.99
CA SER A 21 -18.36 66.91 -32.06
C SER A 21 -18.86 65.51 -31.66
N ARG A 22 -20.12 65.25 -32.08
CA ARG A 22 -20.74 63.91 -32.15
C ARG A 22 -19.89 62.84 -32.86
N PHE A 23 -18.74 63.22 -33.40
CA PHE A 23 -17.85 62.36 -34.16
C PHE A 23 -16.95 61.49 -33.25
N ARG A 24 -16.56 61.97 -32.07
CA ARG A 24 -15.71 61.19 -31.13
C ARG A 24 -16.49 60.15 -30.37
N LEU A 25 -17.78 60.29 -30.17
CA LEU A 25 -18.64 59.33 -29.49
C LEU A 25 -18.90 58.07 -30.32
N ARG A 26 -18.92 58.21 -31.67
CA ARG A 26 -19.08 57.06 -32.57
C ARG A 26 -17.85 56.18 -32.69
N ILE A 27 -16.67 56.71 -32.56
CA ILE A 27 -15.41 55.96 -32.57
C ILE A 27 -15.26 55.17 -31.29
N PHE A 28 -15.66 55.71 -30.15
CA PHE A 28 -15.60 54.99 -28.85
C PHE A 28 -16.58 53.82 -28.76
N ILE A 29 -17.74 53.93 -29.37
CA ILE A 29 -18.74 52.85 -29.42
C ILE A 29 -18.30 51.75 -30.38
N LEU A 30 -17.63 52.06 -31.49
CA LEU A 30 -17.11 51.04 -32.41
C LEU A 30 -15.91 50.27 -31.82
N THR A 31 -15.04 50.94 -31.07
CA THR A 31 -13.91 50.26 -30.40
C THR A 31 -14.34 49.39 -29.23
N ALA A 32 -15.38 49.78 -28.49
CA ALA A 32 -15.96 48.96 -27.42
C ALA A 32 -16.65 47.68 -27.95
N ALA A 33 -17.34 47.81 -29.15
CA ALA A 33 -18.00 46.66 -29.77
C ALA A 33 -16.99 45.64 -30.34
N VAL A 34 -15.81 46.07 -30.82
CA VAL A 34 -14.76 45.15 -31.30
C VAL A 34 -14.05 44.42 -30.15
N ILE A 35 -13.92 45.04 -28.99
CA ILE A 35 -13.27 44.41 -27.83
C ILE A 35 -14.22 43.37 -27.20
N CYS A 36 -15.55 43.58 -27.22
CA CYS A 36 -16.50 42.59 -26.75
C CYS A 36 -16.65 41.35 -27.68
N ALA A 37 -16.34 41.48 -28.97
CA ALA A 37 -16.42 40.36 -29.91
C ALA A 37 -15.21 39.40 -29.83
N LEU A 38 -14.15 39.76 -29.12
CA LEU A 38 -12.94 38.93 -28.91
C LEU A 38 -12.94 38.16 -27.59
N ALA A 39 -13.95 38.37 -26.73
CA ALA A 39 -14.17 37.55 -25.52
C ALA A 39 -15.11 36.39 -25.84
N ALA A 40 -14.78 35.57 -26.84
CA ALA A 40 -15.36 34.25 -26.94
C ALA A 40 -14.94 33.46 -25.67
N PRO A 41 -15.86 32.84 -24.95
CA PRO A 41 -15.46 31.96 -23.85
C PRO A 41 -14.54 30.89 -24.44
N GLN A 42 -13.26 30.91 -24.05
CA GLN A 42 -12.41 29.77 -24.29
C GLN A 42 -13.03 28.60 -23.52
N GLU A 43 -13.70 27.71 -24.22
CA GLU A 43 -14.01 26.40 -23.71
C GLU A 43 -12.68 25.77 -23.35
N THR A 44 -12.29 25.82 -22.08
CA THR A 44 -11.23 24.97 -21.56
C THR A 44 -11.63 23.54 -21.91
N PRO A 45 -10.80 22.80 -22.67
CA PRO A 45 -11.11 21.42 -22.95
C PRO A 45 -11.24 20.75 -21.59
N THR A 46 -12.44 20.28 -21.28
CA THR A 46 -12.65 19.39 -20.15
C THR A 46 -11.87 18.13 -20.45
N VAL A 47 -10.62 18.09 -19.97
CA VAL A 47 -9.85 16.88 -19.97
C VAL A 47 -10.57 15.95 -19.02
N PHE A 48 -11.43 15.10 -19.58
CA PHE A 48 -11.93 13.92 -18.89
C PHE A 48 -10.71 13.05 -18.61
N ARG A 49 -10.06 13.25 -17.47
CA ARG A 49 -9.20 12.24 -16.90
C ARG A 49 -10.11 11.10 -16.48
N ALA A 50 -10.26 10.12 -17.33
CA ALA A 50 -10.71 8.82 -16.90
C ALA A 50 -9.56 8.28 -16.03
N ASP A 51 -9.62 8.54 -14.72
CA ASP A 51 -8.76 7.85 -13.76
C ASP A 51 -9.14 6.38 -13.81
N THR A 52 -8.47 5.65 -14.68
CA THR A 52 -8.66 4.21 -14.83
C THR A 52 -7.99 3.56 -13.64
N ARG A 53 -8.76 3.35 -12.58
CA ARG A 53 -8.31 2.65 -11.39
C ARG A 53 -8.03 1.19 -11.75
N LEU A 54 -6.79 0.75 -11.54
CA LEU A 54 -6.43 -0.66 -11.60
C LEU A 54 -6.44 -1.26 -10.19
N VAL A 55 -7.13 -2.37 -10.03
CA VAL A 55 -7.07 -3.19 -8.82
C VAL A 55 -6.09 -4.31 -9.07
N VAL A 56 -5.03 -4.33 -8.26
CA VAL A 56 -3.96 -5.34 -8.36
C VAL A 56 -4.25 -6.48 -7.40
N CYS A 57 -4.18 -7.70 -7.92
CA CYS A 57 -4.32 -8.95 -7.19
C CYS A 57 -3.03 -9.76 -7.36
N HIS A 58 -2.15 -9.74 -6.35
CA HIS A 58 -1.07 -10.72 -6.28
C HIS A 58 -1.68 -12.06 -5.90
N THR A 59 -1.52 -13.05 -6.77
CA THR A 59 -2.21 -14.33 -6.63
C THR A 59 -1.19 -15.48 -6.64
N THR A 60 -1.20 -16.28 -5.61
CA THR A 60 -0.45 -17.54 -5.53
C THR A 60 -1.40 -18.69 -5.84
N VAL A 61 -0.98 -19.68 -6.61
CA VAL A 61 -1.77 -20.89 -6.88
C VAL A 61 -1.04 -22.09 -6.31
N VAL A 62 -1.73 -22.85 -5.46
CA VAL A 62 -1.18 -24.04 -4.78
C VAL A 62 -1.94 -25.29 -5.25
N ASP A 63 -1.22 -26.34 -5.58
CA ASP A 63 -1.81 -27.68 -5.75
C ASP A 63 -2.00 -28.31 -4.36
N ASN A 64 -3.25 -28.50 -3.96
CA ASN A 64 -3.62 -29.06 -2.63
C ASN A 64 -3.17 -30.51 -2.43
N LYS A 65 -2.80 -31.21 -3.49
CA LYS A 65 -2.32 -32.60 -3.39
C LYS A 65 -0.84 -32.65 -3.04
N THR A 66 -0.05 -31.75 -3.59
CA THR A 66 1.41 -31.72 -3.43
C THR A 66 1.89 -30.65 -2.47
N GLY A 67 1.10 -29.61 -2.24
CA GLY A 67 1.48 -28.41 -1.49
C GLY A 67 2.42 -27.47 -2.26
N HIS A 68 2.73 -27.78 -3.52
CA HIS A 68 3.62 -26.96 -4.34
C HIS A 68 2.89 -25.85 -5.08
N LEU A 69 3.63 -24.78 -5.37
CA LEU A 69 3.15 -23.70 -6.22
C LEU A 69 2.98 -24.20 -7.67
N VAL A 70 1.93 -23.71 -8.31
CA VAL A 70 1.71 -23.87 -9.74
C VAL A 70 1.95 -22.52 -10.40
N THR A 71 3.01 -22.41 -11.18
CA THR A 71 3.54 -21.14 -11.67
C THR A 71 3.49 -20.99 -13.20
N ASP A 72 2.92 -21.94 -13.91
CA ASP A 72 2.93 -22.02 -15.38
C ASP A 72 1.54 -21.90 -16.03
N LEU A 73 0.53 -21.48 -15.26
CA LEU A 73 -0.84 -21.32 -15.77
C LEU A 73 -0.95 -20.11 -16.69
N PRO A 74 -1.65 -20.24 -17.84
CA PRO A 74 -1.93 -19.11 -18.72
C PRO A 74 -3.04 -18.23 -18.16
N GLN A 75 -3.14 -16.98 -18.62
CA GLN A 75 -4.20 -16.04 -18.24
C GLN A 75 -5.60 -16.63 -18.39
N SER A 76 -5.83 -17.44 -19.45
CA SER A 76 -7.13 -18.08 -19.73
C SER A 76 -7.61 -19.02 -18.63
N ALA A 77 -6.70 -19.51 -17.76
CA ALA A 77 -7.05 -20.32 -16.61
C ALA A 77 -7.68 -19.50 -15.47
N PHE A 78 -7.54 -18.17 -15.48
CA PHE A 78 -7.97 -17.31 -14.38
C PHE A 78 -9.27 -16.58 -14.70
N THR A 79 -10.12 -16.45 -13.68
CA THR A 79 -11.30 -15.59 -13.71
C THR A 79 -11.35 -14.78 -12.42
N VAL A 80 -11.47 -13.47 -12.55
CA VAL A 80 -11.60 -12.56 -11.42
C VAL A 80 -13.05 -12.15 -11.23
N PHE A 81 -13.50 -12.10 -9.98
CA PHE A 81 -14.82 -11.62 -9.61
C PHE A 81 -14.68 -10.53 -8.54
N GLU A 82 -15.45 -9.46 -8.71
CA GLU A 82 -15.66 -8.43 -7.69
C GLU A 82 -17.13 -8.42 -7.30
N ASN A 83 -17.46 -8.63 -6.02
CA ASN A 83 -18.83 -8.79 -5.54
C ASN A 83 -19.64 -9.78 -6.42
N ASP A 84 -19.02 -10.91 -6.77
CA ASP A 84 -19.52 -11.97 -7.63
C ASP A 84 -19.79 -11.57 -9.11
N VAL A 85 -19.46 -10.34 -9.51
CA VAL A 85 -19.49 -9.88 -10.90
C VAL A 85 -18.13 -10.15 -11.54
N LYS A 86 -18.14 -10.88 -12.68
CA LYS A 86 -16.91 -11.18 -13.43
C LYS A 86 -16.28 -9.89 -13.95
N GLN A 87 -14.97 -9.77 -13.76
CA GLN A 87 -14.14 -8.65 -14.20
C GLN A 87 -13.25 -9.07 -15.38
N GLU A 88 -12.95 -8.10 -16.24
CA GLU A 88 -12.02 -8.30 -17.36
C GLU A 88 -10.59 -8.07 -16.90
N ILE A 89 -9.73 -9.09 -17.03
CA ILE A 89 -8.30 -8.98 -16.72
C ILE A 89 -7.63 -8.08 -17.77
N LYS A 90 -7.06 -6.97 -17.33
CA LYS A 90 -6.37 -5.98 -18.17
C LYS A 90 -4.87 -6.25 -18.24
N VAL A 91 -4.27 -6.69 -17.13
CA VAL A 91 -2.85 -7.05 -17.05
C VAL A 91 -2.73 -8.41 -16.38
N PHE A 92 -1.92 -9.26 -16.98
CA PHE A 92 -1.54 -10.55 -16.43
C PHE A 92 -0.04 -10.73 -16.58
N LYS A 93 0.67 -10.85 -15.48
CA LYS A 93 2.11 -11.00 -15.45
C LYS A 93 2.50 -12.13 -14.52
N ARG A 94 3.60 -12.78 -14.88
CA ARG A 94 4.30 -13.77 -14.06
C ARG A 94 5.78 -13.45 -14.15
N GLU A 95 6.16 -12.37 -13.54
CA GLU A 95 7.53 -11.90 -13.53
C GLU A 95 7.99 -11.74 -12.08
N ASP A 96 9.24 -12.05 -11.83
CA ASP A 96 9.90 -11.68 -10.59
C ASP A 96 10.12 -10.16 -10.61
N VAL A 97 9.20 -9.43 -9.98
CA VAL A 97 9.27 -7.98 -9.87
C VAL A 97 9.87 -7.60 -8.52
N PRO A 98 10.74 -6.57 -8.46
CA PRO A 98 11.27 -6.08 -7.20
C PRO A 98 10.17 -5.66 -6.23
N VAL A 99 10.40 -5.92 -4.94
CA VAL A 99 9.44 -5.65 -3.87
C VAL A 99 9.99 -4.67 -2.83
N SER A 100 9.08 -3.94 -2.18
CA SER A 100 9.39 -3.29 -0.91
C SER A 100 8.96 -4.24 0.22
N MET A 101 9.92 -4.71 1.02
CA MET A 101 9.72 -5.72 2.04
C MET A 101 9.91 -5.14 3.44
N GLY A 102 8.97 -5.41 4.34
CA GLY A 102 9.13 -5.16 5.77
C GLY A 102 9.34 -6.47 6.52
N LEU A 103 10.43 -6.57 7.26
CA LEU A 103 10.67 -7.65 8.22
C LEU A 103 10.18 -7.18 9.60
N VAL A 104 9.14 -7.83 10.11
CA VAL A 104 8.48 -7.46 11.38
C VAL A 104 8.79 -8.57 12.38
N ILE A 105 9.74 -8.31 13.28
CA ILE A 105 10.36 -9.33 14.13
C ILE A 105 9.98 -9.11 15.59
N ASP A 106 9.40 -10.13 16.18
CA ASP A 106 9.12 -10.19 17.60
C ASP A 106 10.41 -10.32 18.41
N ASN A 107 10.62 -9.38 19.33
CA ASN A 107 11.70 -9.36 20.29
C ASN A 107 11.15 -9.36 21.73
N SER A 108 10.01 -10.00 21.96
CA SER A 108 9.49 -10.27 23.30
C SER A 108 10.40 -11.21 24.08
N GLY A 109 10.17 -11.30 25.39
CA GLY A 109 11.01 -12.13 26.28
C GLY A 109 11.06 -13.62 25.90
N SER A 110 9.99 -14.18 25.35
CA SER A 110 9.84 -15.57 24.89
C SER A 110 10.68 -15.88 23.64
N MET A 111 10.98 -14.86 22.82
CA MET A 111 11.80 -15.03 21.63
C MET A 111 13.29 -15.21 21.89
N ARG A 112 13.76 -14.94 23.12
CA ARG A 112 15.20 -15.00 23.45
C ARG A 112 15.90 -16.30 23.00
N PRO A 113 15.39 -17.53 23.26
CA PRO A 113 16.03 -18.77 22.82
C PRO A 113 15.94 -18.99 21.29
N LYS A 114 15.01 -18.33 20.59
CA LYS A 114 14.71 -18.52 19.16
C LYS A 114 15.42 -17.50 18.27
N ARG A 115 15.95 -16.44 18.86
CA ARG A 115 16.44 -15.24 18.17
C ARG A 115 17.48 -15.55 17.10
N ALA A 116 18.53 -16.31 17.41
CA ALA A 116 19.60 -16.60 16.44
C ALA A 116 19.08 -17.30 15.18
N SER A 117 18.11 -18.22 15.33
CA SER A 117 17.49 -18.89 14.19
C SER A 117 16.61 -17.95 13.38
N VAL A 118 15.88 -17.04 14.02
CA VAL A 118 15.03 -16.04 13.35
C VAL A 118 15.89 -15.02 12.59
N GLU A 119 16.98 -14.55 13.18
CA GLU A 119 17.96 -13.67 12.52
C GLU A 119 18.57 -14.35 11.28
N SER A 120 18.99 -15.61 11.40
CA SER A 120 19.52 -16.38 10.27
C SER A 120 18.49 -16.52 9.14
N ALA A 121 17.26 -16.87 9.49
CA ALA A 121 16.17 -17.01 8.52
C ALA A 121 15.77 -15.69 7.85
N ALA A 122 15.74 -14.60 8.60
CA ALA A 122 15.49 -13.27 8.04
C ALA A 122 16.57 -12.87 7.02
N LEU A 123 17.85 -13.15 7.33
CA LEU A 123 18.95 -12.92 6.40
C LEU A 123 18.91 -13.86 5.19
N ALA A 124 18.50 -15.12 5.36
CA ALA A 124 18.33 -16.06 4.26
C ALA A 124 17.22 -15.59 3.31
N LEU A 125 16.07 -15.14 3.85
CA LEU A 125 14.98 -14.58 3.08
C LEU A 125 15.46 -13.43 2.18
N VAL A 126 16.25 -12.51 2.73
CA VAL A 126 16.75 -11.35 1.96
C VAL A 126 17.79 -11.78 0.92
N LYS A 127 18.65 -12.73 1.23
CA LYS A 127 19.63 -13.25 0.26
C LYS A 127 19.00 -13.94 -0.94
N ASP A 128 17.84 -14.59 -0.72
CA ASP A 128 17.08 -15.24 -1.77
C ASP A 128 16.15 -14.27 -2.53
N SER A 129 16.09 -13.03 -2.06
CA SER A 129 15.27 -11.98 -2.66
C SER A 129 15.92 -11.36 -3.90
N ASN A 130 15.16 -10.57 -4.65
CA ASN A 130 15.66 -9.88 -5.84
C ASN A 130 16.69 -8.82 -5.41
N PRO A 131 17.84 -8.68 -6.08
CA PRO A 131 18.83 -7.64 -5.75
C PRO A 131 18.32 -6.20 -5.80
N GLU A 132 17.22 -5.97 -6.50
CA GLU A 132 16.56 -4.66 -6.58
C GLU A 132 15.49 -4.46 -5.49
N ASP A 133 15.30 -5.43 -4.60
CA ASP A 133 14.39 -5.29 -3.46
C ASP A 133 14.90 -4.22 -2.50
N GLU A 134 13.96 -3.54 -1.86
CA GLU A 134 14.25 -2.64 -0.75
C GLU A 134 13.60 -3.16 0.53
N VAL A 135 14.34 -3.14 1.62
CA VAL A 135 13.91 -3.74 2.89
C VAL A 135 13.92 -2.72 4.01
N PHE A 136 12.97 -2.82 4.93
CA PHE A 136 13.03 -2.19 6.24
C PHE A 136 12.75 -3.21 7.34
N ILE A 137 13.21 -2.91 8.55
CA ILE A 137 13.09 -3.79 9.70
C ILE A 137 12.31 -3.09 10.79
N VAL A 138 11.32 -3.78 11.31
CA VAL A 138 10.59 -3.42 12.53
C VAL A 138 10.83 -4.47 13.56
N ASN A 139 11.53 -4.12 14.61
CA ASN A 139 11.63 -4.93 15.81
C ASN A 139 10.52 -4.49 16.78
N PHE A 140 9.87 -5.41 17.47
CA PHE A 140 8.85 -5.05 18.45
C PHE A 140 8.91 -5.93 19.70
N ASN A 141 8.54 -5.33 20.81
CA ASN A 141 8.27 -5.95 22.10
C ASN A 141 7.04 -5.27 22.73
N ASP A 142 7.18 -4.51 23.81
CA ASP A 142 6.10 -3.65 24.37
C ASP A 142 5.66 -2.55 23.41
N THR A 143 6.55 -2.15 22.49
CA THR A 143 6.31 -1.16 21.44
C THR A 143 7.09 -1.53 20.17
N PRO A 144 6.64 -1.09 18.97
CA PRO A 144 7.42 -1.26 17.74
C PRO A 144 8.56 -0.24 17.63
N TYR A 145 9.60 -0.64 16.88
CA TYR A 145 10.76 0.19 16.57
C TYR A 145 11.17 -0.02 15.11
N ILE A 146 11.16 1.05 14.31
CA ILE A 146 11.77 1.01 12.97
C ILE A 146 13.29 1.06 13.14
N ASP A 147 13.94 -0.05 12.85
CA ASP A 147 15.37 -0.22 13.12
C ASP A 147 16.21 -0.16 11.83
N ASN A 148 15.92 0.80 10.98
CA ASN A 148 16.71 1.02 9.79
C ASN A 148 17.96 1.84 10.09
N PRO A 149 19.11 1.47 9.50
CA PRO A 149 20.33 2.23 9.69
C PRO A 149 20.23 3.65 9.12
N HIS A 150 20.82 4.61 9.84
CA HIS A 150 21.10 5.97 9.36
C HIS A 150 19.89 6.77 8.84
N GLY A 151 18.68 6.50 9.34
CA GLY A 151 17.47 7.24 8.98
C GLY A 151 16.99 7.01 7.54
N LYS A 152 17.51 6.02 6.83
CA LYS A 152 17.00 5.60 5.52
C LYS A 152 15.65 4.91 5.71
N PRO A 153 14.64 5.21 4.88
CA PRO A 153 13.36 4.52 4.95
C PRO A 153 13.48 3.03 4.57
N PHE A 154 14.40 2.68 3.68
CA PHE A 154 14.68 1.34 3.21
C PHE A 154 16.18 1.14 2.97
N THR A 155 16.63 -0.10 2.98
CA THR A 155 17.97 -0.50 2.58
C THR A 155 17.95 -1.74 1.69
N SER A 156 18.96 -1.90 0.86
CA SER A 156 19.24 -3.14 0.12
C SER A 156 20.58 -3.77 0.58
N ASP A 157 21.20 -3.19 1.59
CA ASP A 157 22.50 -3.64 2.12
C ASP A 157 22.29 -4.69 3.21
N ILE A 158 22.82 -5.91 2.99
CA ILE A 158 22.68 -7.05 3.91
C ILE A 158 23.37 -6.80 5.24
N GLU A 159 24.52 -6.10 5.26
CA GLU A 159 25.23 -5.83 6.52
C GLU A 159 24.44 -4.80 7.36
N GLU A 160 23.85 -3.78 6.73
CA GLU A 160 22.95 -2.86 7.42
C GLU A 160 21.75 -3.61 8.04
N MET A 161 21.16 -4.57 7.31
CA MET A 161 20.04 -5.39 7.82
C MET A 161 20.47 -6.27 8.99
N LYS A 162 21.64 -6.88 8.89
CA LYS A 162 22.20 -7.70 9.96
C LYS A 162 22.42 -6.89 11.24
N GLU A 163 22.96 -5.68 11.14
CA GLU A 163 23.08 -4.77 12.28
C GLU A 163 21.73 -4.47 12.92
N ALA A 164 20.72 -4.17 12.11
CA ALA A 164 19.37 -3.88 12.59
C ALA A 164 18.74 -5.07 13.32
N LEU A 165 18.90 -6.28 12.79
CA LEU A 165 18.37 -7.51 13.41
C LEU A 165 19.05 -7.85 14.74
N THR A 166 20.32 -7.48 14.92
CA THR A 166 21.10 -7.84 16.12
C THR A 166 21.02 -6.82 17.25
N ARG A 167 20.45 -5.64 16.99
CA ARG A 167 20.54 -4.47 17.87
C ARG A 167 19.66 -4.53 19.12
N ILE A 168 18.55 -5.27 19.10
CA ILE A 168 17.56 -5.31 20.17
C ILE A 168 17.64 -6.57 21.01
N ASP A 169 17.65 -6.41 22.33
CA ASP A 169 17.56 -7.52 23.27
C ASP A 169 16.11 -8.02 23.40
N ALA A 170 15.92 -9.33 23.39
CA ALA A 170 14.61 -9.94 23.61
C ALA A 170 14.14 -9.74 25.06
N ARG A 171 13.09 -8.92 25.25
CA ARG A 171 12.49 -8.56 26.53
C ARG A 171 11.09 -7.97 26.36
N GLY A 172 10.35 -7.89 27.46
CA GLY A 172 9.04 -7.25 27.49
C GLY A 172 7.94 -8.12 26.88
N GLY A 173 6.84 -7.49 26.55
CA GLY A 173 5.64 -8.07 25.96
C GLY A 173 5.64 -8.15 24.44
N THR A 174 4.46 -8.21 23.83
CA THR A 174 4.25 -8.47 22.39
C THR A 174 3.22 -7.49 21.85
N ALA A 175 3.65 -6.35 21.27
CA ALA A 175 2.79 -5.35 20.61
C ALA A 175 2.71 -5.63 19.09
N MET A 176 2.25 -6.81 18.71
CA MET A 176 2.25 -7.30 17.33
C MET A 176 1.37 -6.45 16.41
N ARG A 177 0.16 -6.12 16.85
CA ARG A 177 -0.79 -5.34 16.04
C ARG A 177 -0.30 -3.93 15.80
N ASP A 178 0.31 -3.30 16.82
CA ASP A 178 0.94 -1.98 16.68
C ASP A 178 2.09 -2.05 15.68
N ALA A 179 2.92 -3.09 15.73
CA ALA A 179 4.04 -3.29 14.80
C ALA A 179 3.56 -3.49 13.36
N VAL A 180 2.51 -4.27 13.14
CA VAL A 180 1.91 -4.44 11.81
C VAL A 180 1.31 -3.13 11.30
N GLN A 181 0.58 -2.38 12.14
CA GLN A 181 0.02 -1.09 11.75
C GLN A 181 1.11 -0.08 11.39
N GLU A 182 2.15 0.05 12.21
CA GLU A 182 3.28 0.94 11.92
C GLU A 182 4.02 0.53 10.64
N SER A 183 4.19 -0.77 10.42
CA SER A 183 4.78 -1.30 9.19
C SER A 183 3.96 -0.97 7.94
N ILE A 184 2.63 -1.07 8.02
CA ILE A 184 1.71 -0.67 6.94
C ILE A 184 1.85 0.84 6.66
N ASP A 185 1.94 1.66 7.69
CA ASP A 185 2.11 3.10 7.55
C ASP A 185 3.49 3.44 6.97
N TRP A 186 4.54 2.73 7.37
CA TRP A 186 5.88 2.90 6.82
C TRP A 186 5.96 2.54 5.33
N MET A 187 5.19 1.52 4.89
CA MET A 187 5.08 1.12 3.48
C MET A 187 4.53 2.23 2.55
N LYS A 188 3.98 3.31 3.09
CA LYS A 188 3.60 4.49 2.29
C LYS A 188 4.81 5.19 1.66
N LYS A 189 6.01 4.98 2.23
CA LYS A 189 7.29 5.49 1.71
C LYS A 189 7.94 4.58 0.67
N ALA A 190 7.33 3.43 0.38
CA ALA A 190 7.87 2.40 -0.50
C ALA A 190 7.90 2.84 -1.96
N HIS A 191 8.98 2.48 -2.67
CA HIS A 191 9.20 2.84 -4.07
C HIS A 191 8.79 1.75 -5.05
N LYS A 192 8.63 0.49 -4.57
CA LYS A 192 8.21 -0.62 -5.42
C LYS A 192 6.70 -0.78 -5.39
N ASP A 193 6.13 -1.19 -6.52
CA ASP A 193 4.68 -1.41 -6.65
C ASP A 193 4.18 -2.57 -5.78
N LYS A 194 4.99 -3.64 -5.66
CA LYS A 194 4.68 -4.79 -4.84
C LYS A 194 5.22 -4.60 -3.43
N LYS A 195 4.34 -4.72 -2.46
CA LYS A 195 4.61 -4.46 -1.04
C LYS A 195 4.34 -5.70 -0.21
N VAL A 196 5.31 -6.11 0.59
CA VAL A 196 5.23 -7.36 1.38
C VAL A 196 5.68 -7.10 2.81
N LEU A 197 4.95 -7.65 3.78
CA LEU A 197 5.40 -7.78 5.17
C LEU A 197 5.63 -9.25 5.49
N VAL A 198 6.71 -9.54 6.20
CA VAL A 198 6.99 -10.85 6.78
C VAL A 198 7.06 -10.71 8.28
N LEU A 199 6.02 -11.17 8.95
CA LEU A 199 5.86 -11.12 10.41
C LEU A 199 6.33 -12.44 11.03
N ILE A 200 7.23 -12.37 11.99
CA ILE A 200 7.70 -13.52 12.76
C ILE A 200 7.44 -13.26 14.25
N THR A 201 6.66 -14.12 14.88
CA THR A 201 6.27 -14.01 16.30
C THR A 201 6.10 -15.39 16.93
N ASP A 202 6.23 -15.50 18.23
CA ASP A 202 5.98 -16.74 18.98
C ASP A 202 4.83 -16.62 19.97
N GLY A 203 4.14 -15.48 20.02
CA GLY A 203 3.15 -15.24 21.06
C GLY A 203 1.88 -14.54 20.63
N VAL A 204 1.05 -14.35 21.62
CA VAL A 204 -0.21 -13.60 21.55
C VAL A 204 0.09 -12.12 21.79
N ASP A 205 -0.53 -11.28 21.01
CA ASP A 205 -0.53 -9.83 21.28
C ASP A 205 -1.10 -9.53 22.68
N ASN A 206 -0.29 -8.85 23.48
CA ASN A 206 -0.63 -8.53 24.88
C ASN A 206 -0.25 -7.09 25.28
N SER A 207 0.33 -6.30 24.36
CA SER A 207 0.84 -4.96 24.62
C SER A 207 0.34 -3.90 23.65
N SER A 208 -0.34 -4.29 22.54
CA SER A 208 -0.87 -3.33 21.57
C SER A 208 -2.00 -2.48 22.12
N ASP A 209 -2.15 -1.26 21.58
CA ASP A 209 -3.32 -0.41 21.82
C ASP A 209 -4.57 -1.08 21.23
N GLU A 210 -5.41 -1.65 22.11
CA GLU A 210 -6.63 -2.36 21.71
C GLU A 210 -7.71 -1.44 21.10
N VAL A 211 -7.65 -0.15 21.36
CA VAL A 211 -8.61 0.83 20.83
C VAL A 211 -8.19 1.29 19.43
N ALA A 212 -6.95 1.74 19.30
CA ALA A 212 -6.43 2.23 18.02
C ALA A 212 -6.16 1.08 17.05
N ASN A 213 -5.50 0.02 17.53
CA ASN A 213 -5.00 -1.09 16.73
C ASN A 213 -5.68 -2.42 17.11
N SER A 214 -7.02 -2.41 17.21
CA SER A 214 -7.76 -3.67 17.30
C SER A 214 -7.48 -4.55 16.07
N LEU A 215 -7.60 -5.87 16.22
CA LEU A 215 -7.40 -6.79 15.10
C LEU A 215 -8.23 -6.39 13.86
N GLU A 216 -9.47 -5.96 14.08
CA GLU A 216 -10.34 -5.52 12.99
C GLU A 216 -9.78 -4.29 12.26
N ASN A 217 -9.25 -3.30 13.01
CA ASN A 217 -8.67 -2.09 12.44
C ASN A 217 -7.41 -2.41 11.62
N VAL A 218 -6.52 -3.24 12.15
CA VAL A 218 -5.27 -3.64 11.45
C VAL A 218 -5.57 -4.48 10.20
N VAL A 219 -6.52 -5.42 10.28
CA VAL A 219 -7.00 -6.18 9.11
C VAL A 219 -7.62 -5.25 8.06
N ARG A 220 -8.36 -4.23 8.48
CA ARG A 220 -8.90 -3.21 7.58
C ARG A 220 -7.77 -2.43 6.89
N SER A 221 -6.76 -1.99 7.65
CA SER A 221 -5.57 -1.30 7.12
C SER A 221 -4.81 -2.17 6.12
N ALA A 222 -4.61 -3.45 6.41
CA ALA A 222 -3.99 -4.41 5.49
C ALA A 222 -4.76 -4.51 4.15
N ARG A 223 -6.11 -4.59 4.21
CA ARG A 223 -6.95 -4.59 3.00
C ARG A 223 -6.86 -3.28 2.21
N GLN A 224 -6.73 -2.15 2.90
CA GLN A 224 -6.62 -0.83 2.28
C GLN A 224 -5.25 -0.58 1.67
N SER A 225 -4.19 -1.04 2.30
CA SER A 225 -2.82 -0.75 1.87
C SER A 225 -2.37 -1.51 0.62
N GLY A 226 -3.01 -2.64 0.30
CA GLY A 226 -2.56 -3.56 -0.76
C GLY A 226 -1.27 -4.30 -0.42
N VAL A 227 -0.81 -4.24 0.82
CA VAL A 227 0.37 -4.98 1.31
C VAL A 227 0.01 -6.44 1.50
N VAL A 228 0.84 -7.35 1.01
CA VAL A 228 0.71 -8.80 1.24
C VAL A 228 1.45 -9.15 2.54
N ILE A 229 0.78 -9.82 3.48
CA ILE A 229 1.35 -10.16 4.78
C ILE A 229 1.56 -11.66 4.88
N TYR A 230 2.82 -12.07 5.00
CA TYR A 230 3.21 -13.42 5.37
C TYR A 230 3.49 -13.49 6.87
N CYS A 231 3.05 -14.56 7.51
CA CYS A 231 3.26 -14.75 8.94
C CYS A 231 4.00 -16.06 9.23
N VAL A 232 4.91 -16.04 10.20
CA VAL A 232 5.55 -17.24 10.76
C VAL A 232 5.27 -17.27 12.25
N GLY A 233 4.42 -18.20 12.68
CA GLY A 233 4.00 -18.35 14.07
C GLY A 233 4.72 -19.48 14.78
N LEU A 234 5.64 -19.17 15.68
CA LEU A 234 6.46 -20.12 16.47
C LEU A 234 5.73 -20.57 17.75
N LEU A 235 4.50 -21.06 17.62
CA LEU A 235 3.51 -21.22 18.70
C LEU A 235 3.59 -22.56 19.46
N ASN A 236 4.61 -23.37 19.28
CA ASN A 236 4.68 -24.71 19.87
C ASN A 236 4.87 -24.74 21.39
N GLU A 237 5.48 -23.69 21.93
CA GLU A 237 5.73 -23.55 23.37
C GLU A 237 4.59 -22.83 24.10
N GLU A 238 3.62 -22.29 23.34
CA GLU A 238 2.49 -21.58 23.88
C GLU A 238 1.42 -22.50 24.48
N ILE A 239 0.76 -22.03 25.52
CA ILE A 239 -0.40 -22.75 26.04
C ILE A 239 -1.50 -22.79 24.98
N LYS A 240 -2.21 -23.91 24.90
CA LYS A 240 -3.17 -24.19 23.82
C LYS A 240 -4.17 -23.07 23.54
N ARG A 241 -4.67 -22.39 24.58
CA ARG A 241 -5.62 -21.27 24.44
C ARG A 241 -4.98 -20.08 23.71
N ASP A 242 -3.78 -19.73 24.12
CA ASP A 242 -3.08 -18.55 23.59
C ASP A 242 -2.55 -18.84 22.19
N ALA A 243 -2.05 -20.06 21.93
CA ALA A 243 -1.73 -20.51 20.59
C ALA A 243 -2.93 -20.44 19.62
N LEU A 244 -4.14 -20.77 20.08
CA LEU A 244 -5.36 -20.66 19.25
C LEU A 244 -5.75 -19.18 18.98
N ARG A 245 -5.50 -18.29 19.94
CA ARG A 245 -5.73 -16.85 19.76
C ARG A 245 -4.74 -16.29 18.76
N ALA A 246 -3.44 -16.53 18.94
CA ALA A 246 -2.39 -16.11 18.04
C ALA A 246 -2.64 -16.60 16.60
N ARG A 247 -3.00 -17.89 16.43
CA ARG A 247 -3.34 -18.45 15.12
C ARG A 247 -4.48 -17.70 14.43
N ARG A 248 -5.54 -17.32 15.16
CA ARG A 248 -6.65 -16.54 14.59
C ARG A 248 -6.20 -15.17 14.12
N GLU A 249 -5.37 -14.48 14.90
CA GLU A 249 -4.87 -13.15 14.56
C GLU A 249 -3.95 -13.20 13.33
N LEU A 250 -2.98 -14.11 13.33
CA LEU A 250 -2.04 -14.29 12.20
C LEU A 250 -2.76 -14.70 10.91
N ASN A 251 -3.68 -15.66 10.99
CA ASN A 251 -4.46 -16.07 9.81
C ASN A 251 -5.34 -14.93 9.29
N ALA A 252 -5.97 -14.16 10.20
CA ALA A 252 -6.79 -13.02 9.76
C ALA A 252 -6.00 -11.98 8.98
N LEU A 253 -4.75 -11.71 9.37
CA LEU A 253 -3.85 -10.78 8.67
C LEU A 253 -3.41 -11.32 7.31
N SER A 254 -2.92 -12.56 7.27
CA SER A 254 -2.44 -13.17 6.03
C SER A 254 -3.55 -13.39 5.01
N GLU A 255 -4.69 -13.98 5.41
CA GLU A 255 -5.83 -14.23 4.52
C GLU A 255 -6.43 -12.94 3.97
N ALA A 256 -6.53 -11.88 4.79
CA ALA A 256 -7.07 -10.59 4.35
C ALA A 256 -6.25 -9.96 3.23
N SER A 257 -4.93 -10.14 3.28
CA SER A 257 -3.94 -9.52 2.40
C SER A 257 -3.55 -10.41 1.20
N GLY A 258 -3.88 -11.70 1.23
CA GLY A 258 -3.51 -12.68 0.19
C GLY A 258 -2.17 -13.36 0.41
N GLY A 259 -1.61 -13.25 1.61
CA GLY A 259 -0.43 -13.99 2.03
C GLY A 259 -0.74 -15.36 2.62
N GLU A 260 0.18 -15.89 3.42
CA GLU A 260 0.09 -17.19 4.07
C GLU A 260 0.64 -17.13 5.48
N THR A 261 0.15 -17.99 6.37
CA THR A 261 0.74 -18.20 7.69
C THR A 261 1.35 -19.58 7.81
N TYR A 262 2.60 -19.63 8.19
CA TYR A 262 3.36 -20.84 8.43
C TYR A 262 3.48 -21.11 9.93
N TYR A 263 3.35 -22.37 10.32
CA TYR A 263 3.47 -22.81 11.71
C TYR A 263 4.52 -23.92 11.80
N PRO A 264 5.81 -23.56 11.91
CA PRO A 264 6.87 -24.54 12.07
C PRO A 264 6.66 -25.34 13.35
N LYS A 265 7.00 -26.63 13.32
CA LYS A 265 6.95 -27.50 14.50
C LYS A 265 8.13 -27.25 15.43
N ASP A 266 9.22 -26.76 14.89
CA ASP A 266 10.44 -26.46 15.60
C ASP A 266 11.11 -25.24 14.98
N VAL A 267 11.88 -24.47 15.78
CA VAL A 267 12.57 -23.27 15.34
C VAL A 267 13.58 -23.55 14.21
N SER A 268 14.12 -24.77 14.11
CA SER A 268 15.01 -25.20 13.03
C SER A 268 14.35 -25.22 11.64
N GLU A 269 13.01 -25.22 11.57
CA GLU A 269 12.28 -25.15 10.30
C GLU A 269 12.15 -23.73 9.75
N VAL A 270 12.47 -22.69 10.54
CA VAL A 270 12.23 -21.28 10.17
C VAL A 270 13.05 -20.90 8.94
N ASP A 271 14.28 -21.36 8.84
CA ASP A 271 15.15 -21.12 7.67
C ASP A 271 14.51 -21.67 6.38
N ARG A 272 14.05 -22.92 6.39
CA ARG A 272 13.33 -23.53 5.26
C ARG A 272 12.04 -22.75 4.90
N ILE A 273 11.33 -22.26 5.92
CA ILE A 273 10.12 -21.43 5.69
C ILE A 273 10.50 -20.09 5.08
N ALA A 274 11.60 -19.46 5.49
CA ALA A 274 12.09 -18.23 4.91
C ALA A 274 12.37 -18.38 3.40
N HIS A 275 13.05 -19.45 3.00
CA HIS A 275 13.25 -19.80 1.57
C HIS A 275 11.90 -20.01 0.85
N GLN A 276 10.93 -20.67 1.49
CA GLN A 276 9.62 -20.88 0.90
C GLN A 276 8.86 -19.56 0.73
N VAL A 277 8.91 -18.67 1.71
CA VAL A 277 8.29 -17.32 1.63
C VAL A 277 8.94 -16.51 0.50
N ALA A 278 10.28 -16.52 0.39
CA ALA A 278 10.98 -15.87 -0.72
C ALA A 278 10.51 -16.42 -2.07
N HIS A 279 10.42 -17.74 -2.19
CA HIS A 279 9.93 -18.41 -3.40
C HIS A 279 8.47 -18.02 -3.72
N ASP A 280 7.58 -17.98 -2.72
CA ASP A 280 6.18 -17.58 -2.88
C ASP A 280 6.07 -16.14 -3.37
N ILE A 281 6.82 -15.21 -2.75
CA ILE A 281 6.84 -13.79 -3.12
C ILE A 281 7.25 -13.62 -4.60
N ARG A 282 8.24 -14.37 -5.07
CA ARG A 282 8.77 -14.25 -6.44
C ARG A 282 7.90 -14.91 -7.51
N ASN A 283 7.07 -15.88 -7.14
CA ASN A 283 6.30 -16.71 -8.08
C ASN A 283 4.79 -16.41 -8.07
N GLN A 284 4.39 -15.22 -7.66
CA GLN A 284 2.99 -14.78 -7.72
C GLN A 284 2.60 -14.32 -9.13
N TYR A 285 1.37 -14.61 -9.51
CA TYR A 285 0.74 -13.96 -10.65
C TYR A 285 0.28 -12.55 -10.24
N THR A 286 0.64 -11.55 -11.02
CA THR A 286 0.10 -10.19 -10.91
C THR A 286 -1.06 -10.06 -11.88
N ILE A 287 -2.27 -9.97 -11.34
CA ILE A 287 -3.52 -9.85 -12.10
C ILE A 287 -4.09 -8.46 -11.81
N GLU A 288 -4.31 -7.66 -12.87
CA GLU A 288 -4.88 -6.33 -12.72
C GLU A 288 -6.18 -6.23 -13.52
N TYR A 289 -7.19 -5.59 -12.94
CA TYR A 289 -8.45 -5.33 -13.62
C TYR A 289 -8.96 -3.92 -13.30
N THR A 290 -9.78 -3.37 -14.20
CA THR A 290 -10.52 -2.14 -13.94
C THR A 290 -11.90 -2.54 -13.41
N PRO A 291 -12.30 -2.09 -12.20
CA PRO A 291 -13.60 -2.39 -11.64
C PRO A 291 -14.73 -1.94 -12.57
N SER A 292 -15.70 -2.82 -12.82
CA SER A 292 -16.93 -2.46 -13.54
C SER A 292 -17.80 -1.50 -12.72
N ASN A 293 -17.72 -1.58 -11.38
CA ASN A 293 -18.31 -0.59 -10.48
C ASN A 293 -17.26 0.46 -10.11
N THR A 294 -17.37 1.64 -10.69
CA THR A 294 -16.42 2.76 -10.50
C THR A 294 -16.73 3.65 -9.29
N ALA A 295 -17.82 3.40 -8.55
CA ALA A 295 -18.20 4.21 -7.40
C ALA A 295 -17.14 4.17 -6.28
N MET A 296 -16.73 5.35 -5.81
CA MET A 296 -15.80 5.54 -4.69
C MET A 296 -16.59 5.83 -3.40
N ASP A 297 -17.43 4.88 -3.00
CA ASP A 297 -18.42 5.01 -1.93
C ASP A 297 -17.93 4.51 -0.56
N GLY A 298 -16.64 4.14 -0.46
CA GLY A 298 -16.03 3.62 0.76
C GLY A 298 -16.49 2.20 1.14
N THR A 299 -17.36 1.56 0.33
CA THR A 299 -17.82 0.20 0.62
C THR A 299 -16.74 -0.85 0.34
N PHE A 300 -16.83 -1.97 1.06
CA PHE A 300 -15.94 -3.10 0.83
C PHE A 300 -16.31 -3.83 -0.47
N ARG A 301 -15.32 -4.05 -1.33
CA ARG A 301 -15.41 -4.80 -2.58
C ARG A 301 -14.75 -6.16 -2.39
N LYS A 302 -15.54 -7.22 -2.31
CA LYS A 302 -15.03 -8.59 -2.18
C LYS A 302 -14.40 -9.04 -3.49
N ILE A 303 -13.17 -9.55 -3.41
CA ILE A 303 -12.45 -10.14 -4.55
C ILE A 303 -12.44 -11.67 -4.41
N ARG A 304 -12.62 -12.35 -5.54
CA ARG A 304 -12.41 -13.78 -5.67
C ARG A 304 -11.74 -14.07 -7.00
N VAL A 305 -10.62 -14.76 -6.94
CA VAL A 305 -9.97 -15.34 -8.13
C VAL A 305 -10.34 -16.82 -8.19
N ALA A 306 -10.76 -17.27 -9.36
CA ALA A 306 -10.99 -18.68 -9.65
C ALA A 306 -9.98 -19.18 -10.69
N VAL A 307 -9.53 -20.42 -10.53
CA VAL A 307 -8.61 -21.08 -11.45
C VAL A 307 -9.30 -22.31 -12.03
N SER A 308 -9.27 -22.42 -13.36
CA SER A 308 -9.79 -23.56 -14.11
C SER A 308 -8.65 -24.23 -14.88
N ALA A 309 -8.03 -25.23 -14.23
CA ALA A 309 -6.96 -26.05 -14.80
C ALA A 309 -6.99 -27.43 -14.15
N PRO A 310 -6.36 -28.46 -14.74
CA PRO A 310 -6.27 -29.80 -14.15
C PRO A 310 -5.63 -29.78 -12.77
N GLY A 311 -6.14 -30.59 -11.83
CA GLY A 311 -5.64 -30.68 -10.46
C GLY A 311 -6.60 -30.10 -9.42
N ARG A 312 -6.18 -30.15 -8.15
CA ARG A 312 -6.92 -29.52 -7.04
C ARG A 312 -6.22 -28.21 -6.66
N LEU A 313 -6.45 -27.19 -7.46
CA LEU A 313 -5.77 -25.92 -7.34
C LEU A 313 -6.55 -24.96 -6.45
N THR A 314 -5.84 -24.31 -5.54
CA THR A 314 -6.38 -23.23 -4.70
C THR A 314 -5.63 -21.94 -4.97
N PRO A 315 -6.30 -20.93 -5.54
CA PRO A 315 -5.73 -19.58 -5.63
C PRO A 315 -5.85 -18.86 -4.29
N ARG A 316 -4.78 -18.17 -3.89
CA ARG A 316 -4.73 -17.26 -2.75
C ARG A 316 -4.48 -15.85 -3.25
N THR A 317 -5.30 -14.93 -2.84
CA THR A 317 -5.18 -13.49 -3.16
C THR A 317 -5.88 -12.69 -2.08
N ARG A 318 -5.69 -11.38 -2.07
CA ARG A 318 -6.41 -10.50 -1.15
C ARG A 318 -7.93 -10.72 -1.23
N THR A 319 -8.60 -10.69 -0.07
CA THR A 319 -10.04 -10.97 0.00
C THR A 319 -10.92 -9.82 -0.50
N GLY A 320 -10.35 -8.64 -0.68
CA GLY A 320 -11.04 -7.46 -1.18
C GLY A 320 -10.33 -6.16 -0.82
N TYR A 321 -11.00 -5.06 -1.07
CA TYR A 321 -10.52 -3.70 -0.78
C TYR A 321 -11.70 -2.77 -0.46
N TYR A 322 -11.40 -1.58 0.08
CA TYR A 322 -12.39 -0.52 0.26
C TYR A 322 -12.33 0.46 -0.92
N ALA A 323 -13.47 0.79 -1.50
CA ALA A 323 -13.57 1.69 -2.66
C ALA A 323 -13.39 3.16 -2.23
N THR A 324 -12.18 3.55 -1.83
CA THR A 324 -11.81 4.91 -1.40
C THR A 324 -10.90 5.59 -2.41
N PRO A 325 -10.91 6.94 -2.52
CA PRO A 325 -10.03 7.68 -3.44
C PRO A 325 -8.54 7.41 -3.23
N ASP A 326 -8.11 7.15 -2.00
CA ASP A 326 -6.70 6.95 -1.65
C ASP A 326 -6.08 5.66 -2.21
N GLN A 327 -6.91 4.74 -2.70
CA GLN A 327 -6.46 3.49 -3.32
C GLN A 327 -6.27 3.57 -4.83
N ALA A 328 -6.49 4.73 -5.44
CA ALA A 328 -6.15 4.94 -6.83
C ALA A 328 -4.62 5.00 -6.97
N GLN A 329 -4.00 3.92 -7.45
CA GLN A 329 -2.61 4.04 -7.91
C GLN A 329 -2.57 5.04 -9.07
N PRO A 330 -1.62 6.00 -9.06
CA PRO A 330 -1.46 6.90 -10.20
C PRO A 330 -1.17 6.07 -11.46
N PRO A 331 -1.69 6.49 -12.64
CA PRO A 331 -1.39 5.81 -13.88
C PRO A 331 0.14 5.74 -14.04
N ARG A 332 0.67 4.56 -14.31
CA ARG A 332 2.11 4.37 -14.60
C ARG A 332 2.49 5.34 -15.70
N SER A 333 3.40 6.24 -15.43
CA SER A 333 4.02 7.06 -16.47
C SER A 333 4.70 6.09 -17.44
N GLY A 334 4.08 5.88 -18.59
CA GLY A 334 4.65 5.07 -19.67
C GLY A 334 6.05 5.57 -19.95
N GLY A 335 7.05 4.71 -19.82
CA GLY A 335 8.42 5.01 -20.15
C GLY A 335 8.47 5.56 -21.56
N ALA A 336 8.69 6.88 -21.68
CA ALA A 336 9.03 7.50 -22.93
C ALA A 336 10.39 6.90 -23.37
N SER A 337 10.33 5.96 -24.30
CA SER A 337 11.51 5.52 -25.01
C SER A 337 12.12 6.74 -25.69
N HIS A 338 13.19 7.29 -25.12
CA HIS A 338 14.05 8.24 -25.82
C HIS A 338 14.75 7.51 -26.97
N LEU A 339 14.09 7.46 -28.11
CA LEU A 339 14.78 7.37 -29.38
C LEU A 339 15.45 8.72 -29.60
N ARG A 340 16.76 8.81 -29.36
CA ARG A 340 17.59 9.90 -29.87
C ARG A 340 17.92 9.59 -31.32
N PRO A 341 17.95 10.63 -32.19
CA PRO A 341 18.38 10.55 -33.58
C PRO A 341 19.86 10.21 -33.74
#